data_40143380dcb85a9b62ebffc80db4f8ba
#
_entry.id   40143380dcb85a9b62ebffc80db4f8ba
#
_cell.length_a   1.000
_cell.length_b   1.000
_cell.length_c   1.000
_cell.angle_alpha   90.00
_cell.angle_beta   90.00
_cell.angle_gamma   90.00
#
_symmetry.space_group_name_H-M   'P 1'
#
loop_
_entity.id
_entity.type
_entity.pdbx_description
1 polymer ?
#
loop_
_entity_poly.entity_id
_entity_poly.type
_entity_poly.pdbx_seq_one_letter_code
_entity_poly.pdbx_strand_id
1 'polypeptide(L)'
;GLAGLSGGFVALDASRPWLVYWIIHALDLLEALDEDDDIKRRCISTLRACKSSGAFGGGPRQLAHLAPTYAATLALCCIGSNEAFEAIDRPALYAFLLSMKDASNGFRMHDDGEVDVRGTYTAIAVAALTNVLTPQLVEGVAEYAASCQTYEGGFGGEPGVEAHGGYGFCAIATLCILDACHLVDLDALDAWVARRQTNIEGGYQGRANKLVDACYSFWQGGTAQLSAHARRGDPHHVEAPQGVRWRPGVSTAQVPATTPIQEIVDPIKLQRYILLCAQVFPDGGLRDKPGKGRDYYHTCYALSGLSASQHPDCTSPHVVAGSPANLLPRTHPAFNCRPEKVSRMLDHFSGLPDL
;
A
#
# COMPACT_ATOMS: atom_id res chain seq x y z
N GLY A 1 5.57 -19.59 -8.72
CA GLY A 1 4.20 -19.30 -8.28
C GLY A 1 3.20 -19.24 -9.42
N LEU A 2 3.47 -18.46 -10.48
CA LEU A 2 2.53 -18.30 -11.60
C LEU A 2 2.30 -19.57 -12.45
N ALA A 3 3.28 -20.46 -12.50
CA ALA A 3 3.14 -21.75 -13.20
C ALA A 3 2.40 -22.81 -12.36
N GLY A 4 2.29 -22.62 -11.06
CA GLY A 4 1.64 -23.51 -10.11
C GLY A 4 2.18 -23.34 -8.70
N LEU A 5 1.38 -23.75 -7.72
CA LEU A 5 1.73 -23.69 -6.29
C LEU A 5 1.91 -25.10 -5.75
N SER A 6 2.89 -25.31 -4.89
CA SER A 6 3.07 -26.58 -4.18
C SER A 6 1.98 -26.78 -3.12
N GLY A 7 1.82 -28.03 -2.62
CA GLY A 7 0.79 -28.36 -1.64
C GLY A 7 0.86 -27.57 -0.33
N GLY A 8 2.05 -27.00 0.03
CA GLY A 8 2.19 -26.15 1.21
C GLY A 8 1.39 -24.84 1.14
N PHE A 9 1.05 -24.37 -0.06
CA PHE A 9 0.25 -23.16 -0.24
C PHE A 9 -1.24 -23.31 0.09
N VAL A 10 -1.70 -24.50 0.44
CA VAL A 10 -3.06 -24.73 0.96
C VAL A 10 -3.32 -23.87 2.21
N ALA A 11 -2.29 -23.58 3.00
CA ALA A 11 -2.37 -22.67 4.16
C ALA A 11 -2.73 -21.23 3.77
N LEU A 12 -2.57 -20.84 2.49
CA LEU A 12 -2.91 -19.52 1.95
C LEU A 12 -4.15 -19.58 1.04
N ASP A 13 -5.05 -20.56 1.24
CA ASP A 13 -6.25 -20.73 0.41
C ASP A 13 -7.18 -19.51 0.45
N ALA A 14 -7.24 -18.81 1.57
CA ALA A 14 -7.97 -17.53 1.74
C ALA A 14 -7.15 -16.29 1.38
N SER A 15 -6.01 -16.44 0.72
CA SER A 15 -5.09 -15.34 0.36
C SER A 15 -4.68 -15.38 -1.13
N ARG A 16 -5.47 -15.99 -2.00
CA ARG A 16 -5.12 -16.16 -3.42
C ARG A 16 -4.93 -14.83 -4.15
N PRO A 17 -5.79 -13.78 -3.97
CA PRO A 17 -5.53 -12.48 -4.57
C PRO A 17 -4.22 -11.83 -4.10
N TRP A 18 -3.81 -12.06 -2.84
CA TRP A 18 -2.54 -11.62 -2.32
C TRP A 18 -1.36 -12.29 -3.02
N LEU A 19 -1.41 -13.60 -3.26
CA LEU A 19 -0.39 -14.32 -4.01
C LEU A 19 -0.23 -13.75 -5.43
N VAL A 20 -1.34 -13.43 -6.09
CA VAL A 20 -1.30 -12.78 -7.42
C VAL A 20 -0.63 -11.42 -7.32
N TYR A 21 -1.07 -10.55 -6.39
CA TYR A 21 -0.51 -9.21 -6.23
C TYR A 21 0.97 -9.24 -5.92
N TRP A 22 1.40 -9.98 -4.90
CA TRP A 22 2.81 -10.03 -4.49
C TRP A 22 3.74 -10.46 -5.62
N ILE A 23 3.32 -11.46 -6.40
CA ILE A 23 4.13 -11.97 -7.52
C ILE A 23 4.14 -10.96 -8.68
N ILE A 24 2.98 -10.47 -9.10
CA ILE A 24 2.86 -9.55 -10.24
C ILE A 24 3.58 -8.24 -9.95
N HIS A 25 3.38 -7.66 -8.76
CA HIS A 25 4.04 -6.42 -8.37
C HIS A 25 5.57 -6.56 -8.27
N ALA A 26 6.05 -7.68 -7.70
CA ALA A 26 7.48 -7.95 -7.66
C ALA A 26 8.10 -8.07 -9.07
N LEU A 27 7.41 -8.75 -9.99
CA LEU A 27 7.85 -8.86 -11.39
C LEU A 27 7.80 -7.50 -12.11
N ASP A 28 6.77 -6.68 -11.84
CA ASP A 28 6.64 -5.34 -12.41
C ASP A 28 7.79 -4.42 -11.96
N LEU A 29 8.16 -4.45 -10.66
CA LEU A 29 9.30 -3.70 -10.13
C LEU A 29 10.65 -4.18 -10.66
N LEU A 30 10.78 -5.46 -10.98
CA LEU A 30 11.99 -6.01 -11.58
C LEU A 30 12.01 -5.87 -13.10
N GLU A 31 11.00 -5.20 -13.69
CA GLU A 31 10.81 -5.07 -15.13
C GLU A 31 10.82 -6.43 -15.85
N ALA A 32 10.39 -7.48 -15.13
CA ALA A 32 10.32 -8.87 -15.58
C ALA A 32 8.88 -9.37 -15.75
N LEU A 33 7.90 -8.50 -15.62
CA LEU A 33 6.52 -8.80 -15.98
C LEU A 33 6.43 -8.84 -17.50
N ASP A 34 6.50 -10.05 -18.04
CA ASP A 34 6.45 -10.28 -19.47
C ASP A 34 5.23 -9.58 -20.09
N GLU A 35 5.41 -9.06 -21.29
CA GLU A 35 4.28 -8.57 -22.11
C GLU A 35 3.42 -9.72 -22.64
N ASP A 36 3.86 -10.98 -22.38
CA ASP A 36 3.07 -12.16 -22.71
C ASP A 36 1.70 -12.13 -22.01
N ASP A 37 0.69 -11.95 -22.83
CA ASP A 37 -0.70 -11.85 -22.40
C ASP A 37 -1.22 -13.12 -21.69
N ASP A 38 -0.53 -14.26 -21.75
CA ASP A 38 -0.99 -15.50 -21.12
C ASP A 38 -0.95 -15.43 -19.59
N ILE A 39 0.17 -15.01 -19.02
CA ILE A 39 0.29 -14.85 -17.55
C ILE A 39 -0.75 -13.84 -17.05
N LYS A 40 -0.86 -12.69 -17.69
CA LYS A 40 -1.82 -11.65 -17.32
C LYS A 40 -3.26 -12.15 -17.39
N ARG A 41 -3.65 -12.83 -18.50
CA ARG A 41 -5.00 -13.42 -18.64
C ARG A 41 -5.30 -14.48 -17.57
N ARG A 42 -4.34 -15.33 -17.22
CA ARG A 42 -4.49 -16.33 -16.16
C ARG A 42 -4.67 -15.69 -14.80
N CYS A 43 -3.93 -14.60 -14.50
CA CYS A 43 -4.11 -13.81 -13.27
C CYS A 43 -5.51 -13.19 -13.21
N ILE A 44 -5.97 -12.55 -14.30
CA ILE A 44 -7.33 -11.97 -14.40
C ILE A 44 -8.38 -13.07 -14.18
N SER A 45 -8.24 -14.20 -14.83
CA SER A 45 -9.16 -15.35 -14.68
C SER A 45 -9.21 -15.86 -13.23
N THR A 46 -8.06 -15.96 -12.58
CA THR A 46 -7.97 -16.37 -11.17
C THR A 46 -8.67 -15.36 -10.27
N LEU A 47 -8.46 -14.07 -10.48
CA LEU A 47 -9.10 -13.03 -9.68
C LEU A 47 -10.62 -12.98 -9.94
N ARG A 48 -11.05 -13.12 -11.19
CA ARG A 48 -12.49 -13.23 -11.51
C ARG A 48 -13.17 -14.41 -10.79
N ALA A 49 -12.47 -15.54 -10.63
CA ALA A 49 -12.99 -16.69 -9.89
C ALA A 49 -13.13 -16.42 -8.38
N CYS A 50 -12.43 -15.41 -7.85
CA CYS A 50 -12.54 -14.97 -6.45
C CYS A 50 -13.62 -13.91 -6.21
N LYS A 51 -14.36 -13.47 -7.24
CA LYS A 51 -15.45 -12.47 -7.07
C LYS A 51 -16.52 -13.00 -6.14
N SER A 52 -17.00 -12.12 -5.26
CA SER A 52 -18.04 -12.40 -4.27
C SER A 52 -18.75 -11.10 -3.88
N SER A 53 -20.07 -11.07 -3.93
CA SER A 53 -20.90 -9.94 -3.44
C SER A 53 -20.41 -8.54 -3.86
N GLY A 54 -20.01 -8.37 -5.13
CA GLY A 54 -19.53 -7.10 -5.67
C GLY A 54 -18.05 -6.79 -5.43
N ALA A 55 -17.37 -7.58 -4.59
CA ALA A 55 -15.96 -7.44 -4.25
C ALA A 55 -15.19 -8.76 -4.52
N PHE A 56 -14.12 -9.02 -3.77
CA PHE A 56 -13.34 -10.24 -3.91
C PHE A 56 -13.19 -10.95 -2.57
N GLY A 57 -13.33 -12.29 -2.58
CA GLY A 57 -12.96 -13.15 -1.47
C GLY A 57 -11.52 -13.64 -1.56
N GLY A 58 -11.03 -14.33 -0.53
CA GLY A 58 -9.70 -14.90 -0.47
C GLY A 58 -9.46 -16.06 -1.45
N GLY A 59 -10.54 -16.64 -1.98
CA GLY A 59 -10.55 -17.71 -2.97
C GLY A 59 -11.95 -17.92 -3.54
N PRO A 60 -12.13 -18.80 -4.55
CA PRO A 60 -13.43 -19.07 -5.13
C PRO A 60 -14.46 -19.53 -4.08
N ARG A 61 -15.66 -18.93 -4.11
CA ARG A 61 -16.78 -19.19 -3.21
C ARG A 61 -16.53 -18.80 -1.74
N GLN A 62 -15.48 -18.02 -1.46
CA GLN A 62 -15.28 -17.41 -0.15
C GLN A 62 -16.01 -16.05 -0.07
N LEU A 63 -16.32 -15.61 1.15
CA LEU A 63 -17.04 -14.36 1.37
C LEU A 63 -16.21 -13.15 0.90
N ALA A 64 -16.88 -12.08 0.53
CA ALA A 64 -16.23 -10.81 0.20
C ALA A 64 -15.49 -10.24 1.42
N HIS A 65 -14.30 -9.71 1.20
CA HIS A 65 -13.44 -9.25 2.27
C HIS A 65 -12.54 -8.12 1.75
N LEU A 66 -12.35 -7.04 2.52
CA LEU A 66 -11.59 -5.87 2.08
C LEU A 66 -10.13 -6.17 1.73
N ALA A 67 -9.45 -7.03 2.48
CA ALA A 67 -8.05 -7.35 2.20
C ALA A 67 -7.84 -8.05 0.84
N PRO A 68 -8.52 -9.14 0.48
CA PRO A 68 -8.42 -9.72 -0.86
C PRO A 68 -9.00 -8.81 -1.94
N THR A 69 -9.98 -7.93 -1.64
CA THR A 69 -10.48 -6.92 -2.57
C THR A 69 -9.40 -5.91 -2.92
N TYR A 70 -8.69 -5.40 -1.94
CA TYR A 70 -7.53 -4.53 -2.13
C TYR A 70 -6.44 -5.24 -2.94
N ALA A 71 -6.04 -6.45 -2.55
CA ALA A 71 -5.02 -7.21 -3.26
C ALA A 71 -5.40 -7.49 -4.72
N ALA A 72 -6.66 -7.84 -4.99
CA ALA A 72 -7.17 -8.04 -6.35
C ALA A 72 -7.13 -6.74 -7.16
N THR A 73 -7.58 -5.63 -6.59
CA THR A 73 -7.57 -4.31 -7.23
C THR A 73 -6.16 -3.87 -7.60
N LEU A 74 -5.19 -4.03 -6.68
CA LEU A 74 -3.79 -3.70 -6.97
C LEU A 74 -3.16 -4.64 -8.00
N ALA A 75 -3.46 -5.94 -7.96
CA ALA A 75 -2.99 -6.88 -8.99
C ALA A 75 -3.52 -6.49 -10.38
N LEU A 76 -4.81 -6.12 -10.48
CA LEU A 76 -5.42 -5.64 -11.71
C LEU A 76 -4.82 -4.30 -12.18
N CYS A 77 -4.49 -3.41 -11.23
CA CYS A 77 -3.76 -2.17 -11.49
C CYS A 77 -2.37 -2.45 -12.10
N CYS A 78 -1.58 -3.34 -11.49
CA CYS A 78 -0.25 -3.73 -12.00
C CYS A 78 -0.33 -4.37 -13.40
N ILE A 79 -1.37 -5.17 -13.69
CA ILE A 79 -1.61 -5.72 -15.03
C ILE A 79 -1.91 -4.60 -16.02
N GLY A 80 -2.76 -3.64 -15.65
CA GLY A 80 -2.96 -2.38 -16.36
C GLY A 80 -3.67 -2.50 -17.72
N SER A 81 -4.41 -3.57 -18.01
CA SER A 81 -5.19 -3.73 -19.24
C SER A 81 -6.67 -3.41 -19.02
N ASN A 82 -7.38 -3.01 -20.08
CA ASN A 82 -8.83 -2.81 -20.02
C ASN A 82 -9.57 -4.07 -19.54
N GLU A 83 -9.14 -5.25 -20.00
CA GLU A 83 -9.70 -6.52 -19.55
C GLU A 83 -9.54 -6.72 -18.03
N ALA A 84 -8.41 -6.27 -17.45
CA ALA A 84 -8.20 -6.30 -16.02
C ALA A 84 -9.18 -5.37 -15.30
N PHE A 85 -9.36 -4.15 -15.77
CA PHE A 85 -10.25 -3.17 -15.15
C PHE A 85 -11.73 -3.57 -15.23
N GLU A 86 -12.15 -4.19 -16.34
CA GLU A 86 -13.50 -4.76 -16.53
C GLU A 86 -13.81 -5.93 -15.56
N ALA A 87 -12.81 -6.48 -14.88
CA ALA A 87 -13.05 -7.45 -13.81
C ALA A 87 -13.70 -6.79 -12.57
N ILE A 88 -13.69 -5.46 -12.45
CA ILE A 88 -14.26 -4.70 -11.33
C ILE A 88 -15.63 -4.17 -11.72
N ASP A 89 -16.64 -4.55 -10.95
CA ASP A 89 -18.01 -4.03 -11.05
C ASP A 89 -18.15 -2.86 -10.07
N ARG A 90 -18.01 -1.61 -10.57
CA ARG A 90 -17.99 -0.41 -9.72
C ARG A 90 -19.27 -0.24 -8.87
N PRO A 91 -20.49 -0.32 -9.42
CA PRO A 91 -21.70 -0.18 -8.61
C PRO A 91 -21.80 -1.22 -7.49
N ALA A 92 -21.52 -2.48 -7.81
CA ALA A 92 -21.56 -3.55 -6.82
C ALA A 92 -20.41 -3.42 -5.80
N LEU A 93 -19.21 -3.00 -6.23
CA LEU A 93 -18.09 -2.70 -5.34
C LEU A 93 -18.43 -1.56 -4.38
N TYR A 94 -19.03 -0.48 -4.87
CA TYR A 94 -19.43 0.65 -4.03
C TYR A 94 -20.45 0.24 -2.98
N ALA A 95 -21.47 -0.54 -3.36
CA ALA A 95 -22.45 -1.08 -2.42
C ALA A 95 -21.78 -1.95 -1.32
N PHE A 96 -20.80 -2.77 -1.70
CA PHE A 96 -20.01 -3.55 -0.74
C PHE A 96 -19.21 -2.64 0.19
N LEU A 97 -18.48 -1.64 -0.32
CA LEU A 97 -17.70 -0.72 0.52
C LEU A 97 -18.59 0.03 1.52
N LEU A 98 -19.78 0.51 1.09
CA LEU A 98 -20.74 1.14 2.01
C LEU A 98 -21.22 0.17 3.09
N SER A 99 -21.44 -1.11 2.77
CA SER A 99 -21.88 -2.10 3.75
C SER A 99 -20.80 -2.45 4.79
N MET A 100 -19.54 -2.21 4.48
CA MET A 100 -18.42 -2.41 5.40
C MET A 100 -18.19 -1.21 6.33
N LYS A 101 -18.77 -0.04 6.04
CA LYS A 101 -18.59 1.13 6.90
C LYS A 101 -19.27 0.90 8.26
N ASP A 102 -18.51 1.18 9.31
CA ASP A 102 -18.94 0.99 10.69
C ASP A 102 -19.43 2.30 11.32
N ALA A 103 -20.17 2.21 12.41
CA ALA A 103 -20.64 3.38 13.17
C ALA A 103 -19.52 4.23 13.77
N SER A 104 -18.32 3.67 13.94
CA SER A 104 -17.09 4.40 14.30
C SER A 104 -16.50 5.23 13.17
N ASN A 105 -17.04 5.14 11.95
CA ASN A 105 -16.50 5.65 10.69
C ASN A 105 -15.24 4.93 10.16
N GLY A 106 -14.77 3.89 10.82
CA GLY A 106 -13.84 2.92 10.26
C GLY A 106 -14.55 1.93 9.34
N PHE A 107 -13.83 0.92 8.85
CA PHE A 107 -14.39 -0.11 7.98
C PHE A 107 -14.12 -1.50 8.56
N ARG A 108 -15.15 -2.35 8.57
CA ARG A 108 -15.02 -3.77 8.88
C ARG A 108 -14.30 -4.48 7.75
N MET A 109 -13.43 -5.42 8.09
CA MET A 109 -12.70 -6.19 7.08
C MET A 109 -13.62 -7.08 6.24
N HIS A 110 -14.69 -7.59 6.83
CA HIS A 110 -15.74 -8.39 6.20
C HIS A 110 -17.02 -8.31 7.04
N ASP A 111 -18.09 -8.98 6.63
CA ASP A 111 -19.32 -9.08 7.40
C ASP A 111 -19.03 -9.68 8.78
N ASP A 112 -19.49 -9.02 9.85
CA ASP A 112 -19.17 -9.34 11.25
C ASP A 112 -17.65 -9.37 11.60
N GLY A 113 -16.79 -8.75 10.76
CA GLY A 113 -15.35 -8.70 10.96
C GLY A 113 -14.89 -7.55 11.84
N GLU A 114 -13.60 -7.55 12.15
CA GLU A 114 -12.92 -6.49 12.90
C GLU A 114 -12.91 -5.15 12.16
N VAL A 115 -12.91 -4.06 12.93
CA VAL A 115 -12.77 -2.67 12.46
C VAL A 115 -11.41 -2.15 12.86
N ASP A 116 -10.57 -1.82 11.90
CA ASP A 116 -9.28 -1.20 12.15
C ASP A 116 -8.79 -0.37 10.95
N VAL A 117 -7.63 0.29 11.09
CA VAL A 117 -7.07 1.14 10.02
C VAL A 117 -6.68 0.35 8.75
N ARG A 118 -6.51 -0.98 8.79
CA ARG A 118 -6.27 -1.80 7.59
C ARG A 118 -7.54 -1.86 6.75
N GLY A 119 -8.70 -2.14 7.40
CA GLY A 119 -10.01 -2.09 6.74
C GLY A 119 -10.26 -0.72 6.15
N THR A 120 -10.00 0.33 6.92
CA THR A 120 -10.16 1.71 6.50
C THR A 120 -9.30 2.05 5.28
N TYR A 121 -7.99 1.76 5.34
CA TYR A 121 -7.09 2.03 4.22
C TYR A 121 -7.46 1.22 2.97
N THR A 122 -7.73 -0.07 3.12
CA THR A 122 -8.05 -0.92 1.96
C THR A 122 -9.33 -0.49 1.28
N ALA A 123 -10.35 -0.06 2.02
CA ALA A 123 -11.59 0.49 1.47
C ALA A 123 -11.33 1.81 0.72
N ILE A 124 -10.63 2.75 1.32
CA ILE A 124 -10.38 4.08 0.74
C ILE A 124 -9.43 3.98 -0.47
N ALA A 125 -8.38 3.16 -0.41
CA ALA A 125 -7.48 2.95 -1.54
C ALA A 125 -8.20 2.33 -2.76
N VAL A 126 -9.04 1.32 -2.53
CA VAL A 126 -9.85 0.71 -3.59
C VAL A 126 -10.85 1.72 -4.16
N ALA A 127 -11.55 2.48 -3.30
CA ALA A 127 -12.50 3.49 -3.72
C ALA A 127 -11.83 4.60 -4.55
N ALA A 128 -10.63 5.05 -4.16
CA ALA A 128 -9.85 6.03 -4.91
C ALA A 128 -9.49 5.52 -6.31
N LEU A 129 -8.88 4.33 -6.38
CA LEU A 129 -8.44 3.73 -7.65
C LEU A 129 -9.57 3.43 -8.61
N THR A 130 -10.78 3.18 -8.11
CA THR A 130 -11.95 2.84 -8.93
C THR A 130 -12.93 4.00 -9.13
N ASN A 131 -12.55 5.22 -8.69
CA ASN A 131 -13.38 6.41 -8.78
C ASN A 131 -14.76 6.26 -8.15
N VAL A 132 -14.80 5.77 -6.89
CA VAL A 132 -16.04 5.62 -6.10
C VAL A 132 -15.95 6.31 -4.74
N LEU A 133 -15.02 7.26 -4.56
CA LEU A 133 -14.93 8.10 -3.36
C LEU A 133 -16.10 9.11 -3.36
N THR A 134 -17.18 8.78 -2.67
CA THR A 134 -18.33 9.68 -2.48
C THR A 134 -18.29 10.35 -1.10
N PRO A 135 -18.95 11.51 -0.92
CA PRO A 135 -19.07 12.14 0.40
C PRO A 135 -19.61 11.19 1.48
N GLN A 136 -20.59 10.36 1.13
CA GLN A 136 -21.16 9.36 2.04
C GLN A 136 -20.13 8.31 2.48
N LEU A 137 -19.27 7.85 1.57
CA LEU A 137 -18.26 6.84 1.87
C LEU A 137 -17.17 7.40 2.79
N VAL A 138 -16.74 8.65 2.58
CA VAL A 138 -15.60 9.25 3.29
C VAL A 138 -15.96 9.99 4.58
N GLU A 139 -17.24 10.21 4.85
CA GLU A 139 -17.69 10.92 6.06
C GLU A 139 -17.09 10.33 7.34
N GLY A 140 -16.38 11.13 8.15
CA GLY A 140 -15.77 10.76 9.43
C GLY A 140 -14.57 9.82 9.34
N VAL A 141 -14.18 9.37 8.14
CA VAL A 141 -13.08 8.40 7.97
C VAL A 141 -11.72 9.00 8.33
N ALA A 142 -11.49 10.25 7.98
CA ALA A 142 -10.23 10.93 8.30
C ALA A 142 -10.06 11.10 9.81
N GLU A 143 -11.13 11.47 10.52
CA GLU A 143 -11.16 11.60 11.97
C GLU A 143 -10.92 10.25 12.66
N TYR A 144 -11.51 9.16 12.15
CA TYR A 144 -11.23 7.81 12.64
C TYR A 144 -9.76 7.46 12.48
N ALA A 145 -9.18 7.62 11.28
CA ALA A 145 -7.77 7.34 11.03
C ALA A 145 -6.85 8.20 11.92
N ALA A 146 -7.17 9.49 12.08
CA ALA A 146 -6.41 10.40 12.94
C ALA A 146 -6.47 10.01 14.42
N SER A 147 -7.63 9.53 14.90
CA SER A 147 -7.81 9.10 16.30
C SER A 147 -6.95 7.89 16.68
N CYS A 148 -6.43 7.16 15.70
CA CYS A 148 -5.52 6.03 15.91
C CYS A 148 -4.06 6.45 16.14
N GLN A 149 -3.72 7.77 16.03
CA GLN A 149 -2.38 8.24 16.40
C GLN A 149 -2.16 8.08 17.89
N THR A 150 -1.03 7.50 18.28
CA THR A 150 -0.69 7.21 19.67
C THR A 150 0.22 8.27 20.26
N TYR A 151 0.35 8.27 21.59
CA TYR A 151 1.33 9.12 22.31
C TYR A 151 2.79 8.85 21.88
N GLU A 152 3.08 7.70 21.28
CA GLU A 152 4.40 7.37 20.74
C GLU A 152 4.72 8.16 19.44
N GLY A 153 3.70 8.69 18.77
CA GLY A 153 3.76 9.39 17.49
C GLY A 153 3.36 8.54 16.29
N GLY A 154 3.45 7.19 16.36
CA GLY A 154 2.95 6.27 15.35
C GLY A 154 1.45 6.04 15.47
N PHE A 155 0.92 5.05 14.72
CA PHE A 155 -0.52 4.72 14.74
C PHE A 155 -0.74 3.28 15.18
N GLY A 156 -1.76 3.07 16.01
CA GLY A 156 -2.31 1.76 16.34
C GLY A 156 -3.32 1.29 15.28
N GLY A 157 -3.79 0.04 15.41
CA GLY A 157 -4.86 -0.49 14.55
C GLY A 157 -6.22 0.16 14.83
N GLU A 158 -6.45 0.52 16.08
CA GLU A 158 -7.61 1.23 16.59
C GLU A 158 -7.16 2.25 17.67
N PRO A 159 -8.02 3.18 18.09
CA PRO A 159 -7.65 4.15 19.12
C PRO A 159 -7.20 3.49 20.43
N GLY A 160 -6.07 3.92 20.97
CA GLY A 160 -5.57 3.51 22.27
C GLY A 160 -4.70 2.24 22.30
N VAL A 161 -4.43 1.60 21.16
CA VAL A 161 -3.52 0.45 21.09
C VAL A 161 -2.12 0.84 20.65
N GLU A 162 -1.12 -0.06 20.83
CA GLU A 162 0.30 0.16 20.52
C GLU A 162 0.54 0.55 19.05
N ALA A 163 1.42 1.52 18.82
CA ALA A 163 1.82 1.93 17.48
C ALA A 163 2.60 0.82 16.74
N HIS A 164 2.26 0.62 15.46
CA HIS A 164 2.84 -0.41 14.62
C HIS A 164 2.99 0.07 13.17
N GLY A 165 4.11 -0.26 12.50
CA GLY A 165 4.44 0.25 11.15
C GLY A 165 3.41 -0.08 10.08
N GLY A 166 2.81 -1.26 10.11
CA GLY A 166 1.76 -1.62 9.17
C GLY A 166 0.48 -0.78 9.34
N TYR A 167 0.09 -0.51 10.58
CA TYR A 167 -1.04 0.38 10.89
C TYR A 167 -0.69 1.84 10.58
N GLY A 168 0.55 2.25 10.89
CA GLY A 168 1.06 3.58 10.57
C GLY A 168 0.95 3.91 9.09
N PHE A 169 1.38 2.98 8.24
CA PHE A 169 1.22 3.13 6.79
C PHE A 169 -0.26 3.26 6.38
N CYS A 170 -1.12 2.38 6.87
CA CYS A 170 -2.55 2.41 6.55
C CYS A 170 -3.22 3.73 6.95
N ALA A 171 -2.93 4.23 8.15
CA ALA A 171 -3.50 5.47 8.65
C ALA A 171 -3.03 6.68 7.83
N ILE A 172 -1.71 6.85 7.64
CA ILE A 172 -1.19 8.02 6.92
C ILE A 172 -1.54 7.97 5.42
N ALA A 173 -1.58 6.79 4.79
CA ALA A 173 -2.02 6.65 3.41
C ALA A 173 -3.50 7.03 3.24
N THR A 174 -4.37 6.63 4.18
CA THR A 174 -5.77 7.07 4.21
C THR A 174 -5.86 8.58 4.30
N LEU A 175 -5.14 9.19 5.24
CA LEU A 175 -5.14 10.65 5.43
C LEU A 175 -4.59 11.39 4.21
N CYS A 176 -3.55 10.88 3.56
CA CYS A 176 -3.03 11.47 2.31
C CYS A 176 -4.05 11.37 1.16
N ILE A 177 -4.71 10.23 0.99
CA ILE A 177 -5.74 10.06 -0.05
C ILE A 177 -6.91 11.02 0.18
N LEU A 178 -7.26 11.28 1.44
CA LEU A 178 -8.36 12.17 1.83
C LEU A 178 -7.93 13.63 2.06
N ASP A 179 -6.65 13.98 1.81
CA ASP A 179 -6.05 15.32 2.07
C ASP A 179 -6.29 15.83 3.51
N ALA A 180 -6.19 14.92 4.45
CA ALA A 180 -6.52 15.17 5.85
C ALA A 180 -5.32 15.04 6.80
N CYS A 181 -4.08 15.10 6.29
CA CYS A 181 -2.87 14.98 7.10
C CYS A 181 -2.69 16.11 8.13
N HIS A 182 -3.43 17.20 7.99
CA HIS A 182 -3.47 18.29 8.97
C HIS A 182 -4.13 17.90 10.31
N LEU A 183 -4.81 16.76 10.38
CA LEU A 183 -5.46 16.25 11.60
C LEU A 183 -4.49 15.54 12.56
N VAL A 184 -3.24 15.31 12.15
CA VAL A 184 -2.27 14.51 12.92
C VAL A 184 -0.95 15.25 13.13
N ASP A 185 -0.20 14.81 14.14
CA ASP A 185 1.14 15.32 14.43
C ASP A 185 2.18 14.58 13.57
N LEU A 186 2.56 15.20 12.44
CA LEU A 186 3.57 14.65 11.53
C LEU A 186 4.98 14.68 12.13
N ASP A 187 5.30 15.62 13.05
CA ASP A 187 6.61 15.67 13.71
C ASP A 187 6.78 14.47 14.64
N ALA A 188 5.74 14.16 15.41
CA ALA A 188 5.72 12.98 16.26
C ALA A 188 5.80 11.68 15.44
N LEU A 189 5.11 11.62 14.29
CA LEU A 189 5.16 10.48 13.36
C LEU A 189 6.57 10.28 12.81
N ASP A 190 7.21 11.33 12.30
CA ASP A 190 8.56 11.27 11.75
C ASP A 190 9.58 10.82 12.81
N ALA A 191 9.48 11.38 14.02
CA ALA A 191 10.32 10.98 15.14
C ALA A 191 10.09 9.50 15.53
N TRP A 192 8.86 9.00 15.45
CA TRP A 192 8.55 7.60 15.72
C TRP A 192 9.15 6.69 14.64
N VAL A 193 8.97 7.00 13.35
CA VAL A 193 9.53 6.25 12.22
C VAL A 193 11.06 6.22 12.27
N ALA A 194 11.70 7.37 12.53
CA ALA A 194 13.16 7.46 12.66
C ALA A 194 13.71 6.51 13.74
N ARG A 195 13.03 6.43 14.89
CA ARG A 195 13.40 5.50 15.97
C ARG A 195 13.17 4.02 15.65
N ARG A 196 12.46 3.69 14.57
CA ARG A 196 12.27 2.29 14.13
C ARG A 196 13.40 1.81 13.24
N GLN A 197 14.17 2.69 12.60
CA GLN A 197 15.36 2.27 11.87
C GLN A 197 16.49 1.96 12.84
N THR A 198 17.03 0.74 12.78
CA THR A 198 18.12 0.33 13.69
C THR A 198 19.47 0.84 13.21
N ASN A 199 20.34 1.17 14.14
CA ASN A 199 21.66 1.69 13.82
C ASN A 199 22.63 0.61 13.31
N ILE A 200 22.45 -0.64 13.75
CA ILE A 200 23.36 -1.76 13.45
C ILE A 200 22.97 -2.41 12.13
N GLU A 201 21.71 -2.90 12.03
CA GLU A 201 21.23 -3.59 10.85
C GLU A 201 20.86 -2.61 9.73
N GLY A 202 20.40 -1.43 10.06
CA GLY A 202 19.93 -0.41 9.11
C GLY A 202 18.52 -0.62 8.56
N GLY A 203 17.90 -1.77 8.88
CA GLY A 203 16.51 -2.06 8.55
C GLY A 203 15.54 -1.49 9.60
N TYR A 204 14.25 -1.76 9.42
CA TYR A 204 13.20 -1.26 10.30
C TYR A 204 12.60 -2.34 11.21
N GLN A 205 12.30 -1.95 12.44
CA GLN A 205 11.40 -2.65 13.35
C GLN A 205 9.95 -2.27 13.05
N GLY A 206 9.02 -3.20 13.22
CA GLY A 206 7.59 -2.92 13.09
C GLY A 206 7.01 -2.12 14.26
N ARG A 207 7.56 -2.29 15.45
CA ARG A 207 7.22 -1.58 16.69
C ARG A 207 8.39 -1.61 17.66
N ALA A 208 8.28 -0.89 18.78
CA ALA A 208 9.33 -0.82 19.78
C ALA A 208 9.76 -2.19 20.30
N ASN A 209 11.07 -2.38 20.53
CA ASN A 209 11.66 -3.59 21.11
C ASN A 209 11.43 -4.89 20.32
N LYS A 210 11.16 -4.80 19.01
CA LYS A 210 11.05 -5.95 18.12
C LYS A 210 12.26 -6.06 17.20
N LEU A 211 12.45 -7.23 16.60
CA LEU A 211 13.48 -7.45 15.61
C LEU A 211 13.18 -6.73 14.29
N VAL A 212 14.23 -6.45 13.56
CA VAL A 212 14.15 -5.94 12.19
C VAL A 212 13.53 -7.00 11.28
N ASP A 213 12.70 -6.54 10.33
CA ASP A 213 12.05 -7.37 9.32
C ASP A 213 11.98 -6.57 8.01
N ALA A 214 12.37 -7.22 6.91
CA ALA A 214 12.49 -6.56 5.61
C ALA A 214 11.17 -5.99 5.07
N CYS A 215 10.00 -6.49 5.49
CA CYS A 215 8.73 -5.93 5.04
C CYS A 215 8.51 -4.50 5.54
N TYR A 216 9.08 -4.13 6.69
CA TYR A 216 8.98 -2.77 7.20
C TYR A 216 9.82 -1.76 6.40
N SER A 217 10.68 -2.22 5.51
CA SER A 217 11.31 -1.33 4.51
C SER A 217 10.26 -0.56 3.71
N PHE A 218 9.12 -1.20 3.42
CA PHE A 218 7.97 -0.53 2.81
C PHE A 218 7.05 0.11 3.85
N TRP A 219 6.62 -0.60 4.87
CA TRP A 219 5.63 -0.06 5.81
C TRP A 219 6.13 1.17 6.55
N GLN A 220 7.38 1.20 7.00
CA GLN A 220 7.99 2.38 7.64
C GLN A 220 8.54 3.36 6.60
N GLY A 221 9.24 2.86 5.58
CA GLY A 221 9.78 3.71 4.51
C GLY A 221 8.68 4.43 3.72
N GLY A 222 7.58 3.75 3.42
CA GLY A 222 6.40 4.35 2.81
C GLY A 222 5.71 5.38 3.71
N THR A 223 5.65 5.11 5.02
CA THR A 223 5.15 6.09 6.00
C THR A 223 5.98 7.37 5.97
N ALA A 224 7.32 7.26 5.97
CA ALA A 224 8.21 8.42 5.86
C ALA A 224 8.00 9.21 4.56
N GLN A 225 7.83 8.50 3.43
CA GLN A 225 7.54 9.14 2.14
C GLN A 225 6.19 9.88 2.16
N LEU A 226 5.14 9.27 2.71
CA LEU A 226 3.81 9.88 2.81
C LEU A 226 3.82 11.10 3.74
N SER A 227 4.51 11.04 4.89
CA SER A 227 4.68 12.18 5.78
C SER A 227 5.38 13.35 5.08
N ALA A 228 6.50 13.08 4.40
CA ALA A 228 7.22 14.09 3.66
C ALA A 228 6.41 14.67 2.48
N HIS A 229 5.58 13.85 1.85
CA HIS A 229 4.65 14.27 0.80
C HIS A 229 3.58 15.23 1.37
N ALA A 230 2.96 14.85 2.49
CA ALA A 230 1.98 15.67 3.18
C ALA A 230 2.53 17.05 3.58
N ARG A 231 3.80 17.12 4.02
CA ARG A 231 4.45 18.39 4.40
C ARG A 231 4.71 19.34 3.23
N ARG A 232 4.99 18.81 2.05
CA ARG A 232 5.25 19.64 0.87
C ARG A 232 3.99 20.27 0.28
N GLY A 233 2.82 19.79 0.68
CA GLY A 233 1.57 20.17 0.02
C GLY A 233 1.60 19.83 -1.48
N ASP A 234 2.40 18.83 -1.86
CA ASP A 234 2.62 18.43 -3.24
C ASP A 234 1.35 17.78 -3.77
N PRO A 235 0.71 18.33 -4.82
CA PRO A 235 -0.56 17.84 -5.36
C PRO A 235 -0.39 16.57 -6.19
N HIS A 236 0.41 15.60 -5.76
CA HIS A 236 0.22 14.22 -6.20
C HIS A 236 -1.07 13.66 -5.56
N HIS A 237 -2.03 14.56 -5.42
CA HIS A 237 -3.42 14.18 -5.41
C HIS A 237 -3.60 13.26 -6.59
N VAL A 238 -4.12 12.08 -6.33
CA VAL A 238 -4.99 11.48 -7.32
C VAL A 238 -5.86 12.64 -7.75
N GLU A 239 -5.58 13.26 -8.90
CA GLU A 239 -6.52 14.22 -9.48
C GLU A 239 -7.82 13.46 -9.53
N ALA A 240 -8.72 13.78 -8.60
CA ALA A 240 -10.06 13.20 -8.64
C ALA A 240 -10.59 13.58 -10.01
N PRO A 241 -10.96 12.62 -10.87
CA PRO A 241 -11.47 12.90 -12.17
C PRO A 241 -12.56 13.96 -12.04
N GLN A 242 -12.65 14.86 -13.01
CA GLN A 242 -13.62 15.95 -13.02
C GLN A 242 -15.04 15.35 -12.98
N GLY A 243 -15.62 15.28 -11.80
CA GLY A 243 -16.95 14.69 -11.54
C GLY A 243 -17.22 14.65 -10.04
N VAL A 244 -16.34 14.03 -9.28
CA VAL A 244 -16.39 14.12 -7.82
C VAL A 244 -15.53 15.31 -7.42
N ARG A 245 -16.12 16.50 -7.34
CA ARG A 245 -15.48 17.70 -6.80
C ARG A 245 -15.31 17.56 -5.29
N TRP A 246 -14.43 16.66 -4.85
CA TRP A 246 -13.81 16.82 -3.58
C TRP A 246 -12.71 17.86 -3.77
N ARG A 247 -13.01 19.11 -3.49
CA ARG A 247 -11.98 20.14 -3.35
C ARG A 247 -11.44 19.98 -1.93
N PRO A 248 -10.16 19.62 -1.77
CA PRO A 248 -9.49 19.81 -0.51
C PRO A 248 -9.70 21.26 -0.10
N GLY A 249 -10.15 21.48 1.11
CA GLY A 249 -10.10 22.81 1.68
C GLY A 249 -8.66 23.29 1.57
N VAL A 250 -8.42 24.40 0.87
CA VAL A 250 -7.10 24.99 0.75
C VAL A 250 -6.65 25.38 2.16
N SER A 251 -5.98 24.47 2.84
CA SER A 251 -5.22 24.81 4.04
C SER A 251 -3.96 25.53 3.56
N THR A 252 -4.00 26.84 3.52
CA THR A 252 -2.85 27.71 3.31
C THR A 252 -1.96 27.83 4.54
N ALA A 253 -1.95 26.86 5.40
CA ALA A 253 -0.92 26.76 6.42
C ALA A 253 0.37 26.33 5.71
N GLN A 254 1.16 27.32 5.30
CA GLN A 254 2.56 27.13 4.93
C GLN A 254 3.29 26.64 6.18
N VAL A 255 3.35 25.31 6.35
CA VAL A 255 4.33 24.71 7.24
C VAL A 255 5.66 24.80 6.50
N PRO A 256 6.69 25.46 7.06
CA PRO A 256 8.00 25.48 6.42
C PRO A 256 8.45 24.04 6.18
N ALA A 257 8.88 23.72 4.98
CA ALA A 257 9.50 22.45 4.64
C ALA A 257 10.86 22.38 5.37
N THR A 258 10.88 21.87 6.60
CA THR A 258 12.01 22.05 7.50
C THR A 258 12.95 20.87 7.57
N THR A 259 12.58 19.66 7.10
CA THR A 259 13.51 18.51 7.19
C THR A 259 13.41 17.61 5.96
N PRO A 260 14.49 17.46 5.15
CA PRO A 260 14.52 16.47 4.09
C PRO A 260 14.34 15.05 4.65
N ILE A 261 13.64 14.16 3.95
CA ILE A 261 13.45 12.73 4.35
C ILE A 261 14.80 12.09 4.71
N GLN A 262 15.86 12.42 3.99
CA GLN A 262 17.22 11.90 4.23
C GLN A 262 17.80 12.25 5.60
N GLU A 263 17.24 13.24 6.30
CA GLU A 263 17.63 13.56 7.67
C GLU A 263 16.84 12.75 8.70
N ILE A 264 15.68 12.21 8.33
CA ILE A 264 14.81 11.41 9.21
C ILE A 264 15.23 9.94 9.17
N VAL A 265 15.55 9.42 7.97
CA VAL A 265 15.88 8.02 7.73
C VAL A 265 17.12 7.91 6.84
N ASP A 266 17.93 6.86 7.03
CA ASP A 266 19.10 6.58 6.21
C ASP A 266 18.75 5.59 5.09
N PRO A 267 18.52 6.07 3.85
CA PRO A 267 18.11 5.23 2.75
C PRO A 267 19.21 4.25 2.32
N ILE A 268 20.47 4.60 2.48
CA ILE A 268 21.61 3.71 2.12
C ILE A 268 21.72 2.54 3.08
N LYS A 269 21.54 2.77 4.39
CA LYS A 269 21.52 1.66 5.37
C LYS A 269 20.34 0.72 5.09
N LEU A 270 19.16 1.26 4.78
CA LEU A 270 18.00 0.45 4.45
C LEU A 270 18.23 -0.43 3.23
N GLN A 271 18.73 0.15 2.14
CA GLN A 271 19.05 -0.58 0.92
C GLN A 271 20.09 -1.68 1.17
N ARG A 272 21.13 -1.39 1.97
CA ARG A 272 22.13 -2.39 2.37
C ARG A 272 21.52 -3.54 3.14
N TYR A 273 20.61 -3.27 4.07
CA TYR A 273 19.89 -4.32 4.78
C TYR A 273 19.11 -5.23 3.83
N ILE A 274 18.37 -4.65 2.91
CA ILE A 274 17.59 -5.41 1.93
C ILE A 274 18.50 -6.27 1.05
N LEU A 275 19.54 -5.67 0.47
CA LEU A 275 20.41 -6.33 -0.48
C LEU A 275 21.33 -7.40 0.16
N LEU A 276 21.82 -7.18 1.39
CA LEU A 276 22.78 -8.05 2.03
C LEU A 276 22.15 -9.07 2.98
N CYS A 277 21.04 -8.71 3.65
CA CYS A 277 20.42 -9.55 4.68
C CYS A 277 19.14 -10.24 4.22
N ALA A 278 18.34 -9.57 3.39
CA ALA A 278 17.06 -10.11 2.96
C ALA A 278 17.13 -10.90 1.64
N GLN A 279 18.08 -10.63 0.76
CA GLN A 279 18.21 -11.34 -0.51
C GLN A 279 18.68 -12.79 -0.30
N VAL A 280 18.15 -13.74 -1.08
CA VAL A 280 18.49 -15.16 -1.02
C VAL A 280 19.28 -15.56 -2.27
N PHE A 281 20.54 -15.94 -2.10
CA PHE A 281 21.41 -16.42 -3.17
C PHE A 281 21.59 -17.95 -3.10
N PRO A 282 21.79 -18.64 -4.24
CA PRO A 282 21.66 -18.16 -5.63
C PRO A 282 20.23 -18.18 -6.15
N ASP A 283 19.27 -18.69 -5.38
CA ASP A 283 17.92 -19.06 -5.81
C ASP A 283 16.98 -17.87 -6.04
N GLY A 284 17.39 -16.65 -5.65
CA GLY A 284 16.60 -15.43 -5.77
C GLY A 284 15.44 -15.33 -4.77
N GLY A 285 14.73 -14.21 -4.81
CA GLY A 285 13.69 -13.85 -3.84
C GLY A 285 14.23 -13.22 -2.56
N LEU A 286 13.34 -12.67 -1.75
CA LEU A 286 13.70 -12.00 -0.51
C LEU A 286 12.95 -12.63 0.68
N ARG A 287 13.47 -12.39 1.88
CA ARG A 287 13.02 -12.95 3.16
C ARG A 287 12.95 -11.87 4.23
N ASP A 288 12.30 -12.17 5.33
CA ASP A 288 12.21 -11.34 6.52
C ASP A 288 13.60 -10.88 7.02
N LYS A 289 14.47 -11.84 7.35
CA LYS A 289 15.82 -11.65 7.89
C LYS A 289 16.68 -12.90 7.65
N PRO A 290 18.01 -12.84 7.88
CA PRO A 290 18.86 -14.03 7.84
C PRO A 290 18.30 -15.18 8.68
N GLY A 291 18.39 -16.41 8.16
CA GLY A 291 17.86 -17.62 8.80
C GLY A 291 16.37 -17.89 8.56
N LYS A 292 15.65 -17.00 7.88
CA LYS A 292 14.26 -17.23 7.42
C LYS A 292 14.25 -17.71 5.96
N GLY A 293 13.18 -18.42 5.58
CA GLY A 293 12.90 -18.76 4.19
C GLY A 293 12.42 -17.56 3.40
N ARG A 294 12.69 -17.56 2.09
CA ARG A 294 12.08 -16.59 1.16
C ARG A 294 10.60 -16.86 0.97
N ASP A 295 9.83 -15.81 0.74
CA ASP A 295 8.41 -15.91 0.39
C ASP A 295 7.98 -14.76 -0.51
N TYR A 296 6.77 -14.84 -1.08
CA TYR A 296 6.25 -13.83 -2.00
C TYR A 296 5.92 -12.51 -1.30
N TYR A 297 5.46 -12.56 -0.06
CA TYR A 297 5.15 -11.37 0.74
C TYR A 297 6.42 -10.53 0.98
N HIS A 298 7.48 -11.13 1.53
CA HIS A 298 8.73 -10.42 1.78
C HIS A 298 9.42 -10.01 0.47
N THR A 299 9.34 -10.82 -0.59
CA THR A 299 9.86 -10.42 -1.91
C THR A 299 9.16 -9.15 -2.41
N CYS A 300 7.84 -9.10 -2.37
CA CYS A 300 7.06 -7.93 -2.78
C CYS A 300 7.43 -6.70 -1.95
N TYR A 301 7.27 -6.75 -0.62
CA TYR A 301 7.41 -5.57 0.22
C TYR A 301 8.85 -5.12 0.43
N ALA A 302 9.83 -6.01 0.38
CA ALA A 302 11.23 -5.62 0.41
C ALA A 302 11.65 -4.92 -0.90
N LEU A 303 11.17 -5.35 -2.07
CA LEU A 303 11.37 -4.64 -3.33
C LEU A 303 10.66 -3.27 -3.33
N SER A 304 9.44 -3.20 -2.82
CA SER A 304 8.72 -1.94 -2.64
C SER A 304 9.50 -0.97 -1.73
N GLY A 305 10.03 -1.46 -0.61
CA GLY A 305 10.86 -0.68 0.31
C GLY A 305 12.20 -0.26 -0.31
N LEU A 306 12.80 -1.13 -1.15
CA LEU A 306 14.00 -0.78 -1.92
C LEU A 306 13.70 0.37 -2.90
N SER A 307 12.64 0.26 -3.69
CA SER A 307 12.17 1.33 -4.58
C SER A 307 11.91 2.63 -3.80
N ALA A 308 11.15 2.56 -2.70
CA ALA A 308 10.83 3.72 -1.87
C ALA A 308 12.10 4.42 -1.34
N SER A 309 13.10 3.67 -0.88
CA SER A 309 14.36 4.23 -0.39
C SER A 309 15.26 4.81 -1.48
N GLN A 310 15.11 4.34 -2.72
CA GLN A 310 15.86 4.87 -3.88
C GLN A 310 15.26 6.15 -4.42
N HIS A 311 13.97 6.39 -4.18
CA HIS A 311 13.20 7.53 -4.69
C HIS A 311 12.60 8.32 -3.53
N PRO A 312 13.41 9.09 -2.76
CA PRO A 312 12.95 9.75 -1.54
C PRO A 312 11.84 10.78 -1.81
N ASP A 313 11.83 11.37 -3.00
CA ASP A 313 10.74 12.23 -3.48
C ASP A 313 10.69 12.25 -5.02
N CYS A 314 9.74 13.00 -5.60
CA CYS A 314 9.55 13.06 -7.05
C CYS A 314 10.52 14.00 -7.76
N THR A 315 11.22 14.87 -7.03
CA THR A 315 12.09 15.93 -7.57
C THR A 315 13.57 15.69 -7.33
N SER A 316 13.92 14.95 -6.28
CA SER A 316 15.31 14.65 -5.94
C SER A 316 15.91 13.55 -6.82
N PRO A 317 17.24 13.60 -7.07
CA PRO A 317 17.95 12.48 -7.68
C PRO A 317 17.74 11.19 -6.87
N HIS A 318 17.64 10.06 -7.58
CA HIS A 318 17.59 8.76 -6.93
C HIS A 318 18.92 8.43 -6.22
N VAL A 319 18.81 7.68 -5.14
CA VAL A 319 19.93 7.27 -4.29
C VAL A 319 20.05 5.75 -4.35
N VAL A 320 21.17 5.22 -4.88
CA VAL A 320 21.33 3.78 -5.12
C VAL A 320 22.53 3.25 -4.36
N ALA A 321 22.33 2.23 -3.54
CA ALA A 321 23.40 1.50 -2.86
C ALA A 321 24.00 0.44 -3.79
N GLY A 322 25.34 0.43 -3.92
CA GLY A 322 26.07 -0.55 -4.72
C GLY A 322 26.02 -0.25 -6.22
N SER A 323 25.69 -1.25 -7.03
CA SER A 323 25.63 -1.11 -8.49
C SER A 323 24.44 -0.23 -8.93
N PRO A 324 24.63 0.63 -9.95
CA PRO A 324 23.50 1.32 -10.59
C PRO A 324 22.41 0.38 -11.11
N ALA A 325 22.74 -0.86 -11.42
CA ALA A 325 21.78 -1.88 -11.84
C ALA A 325 20.79 -2.31 -10.72
N ASN A 326 21.02 -1.88 -9.47
CA ASN A 326 20.08 -2.10 -8.38
C ASN A 326 18.91 -1.11 -8.38
N LEU A 327 18.93 -0.11 -9.26
CA LEU A 327 17.83 0.87 -9.35
C LEU A 327 16.55 0.18 -9.82
N LEU A 328 15.49 0.35 -9.06
CA LEU A 328 14.14 -0.11 -9.38
C LEU A 328 13.27 1.04 -9.89
N PRO A 329 12.24 0.76 -10.69
CA PRO A 329 11.18 1.73 -10.98
C PRO A 329 10.56 2.27 -9.69
N ARG A 330 10.03 3.51 -9.78
CA ARG A 330 9.33 4.16 -8.67
C ARG A 330 8.00 3.48 -8.37
N THR A 331 7.62 3.43 -7.10
CA THR A 331 6.27 3.08 -6.65
C THR A 331 5.48 4.33 -6.25
N HIS A 332 4.17 4.30 -6.47
CA HIS A 332 3.26 5.31 -5.93
C HIS A 332 3.15 5.12 -4.40
N PRO A 333 3.47 6.14 -3.58
CA PRO A 333 3.61 5.95 -2.14
C PRO A 333 2.32 5.49 -1.44
N ALA A 334 1.15 5.93 -1.91
CA ALA A 334 -0.12 5.56 -1.28
C ALA A 334 -0.72 4.24 -1.79
N PHE A 335 -0.35 3.75 -2.98
CA PHE A 335 -0.97 2.56 -3.58
C PHE A 335 -0.01 1.40 -3.81
N ASN A 336 1.30 1.61 -3.65
CA ASN A 336 2.34 0.59 -3.88
C ASN A 336 2.17 -0.13 -5.24
N CYS A 337 2.00 0.64 -6.29
CA CYS A 337 2.03 0.24 -7.70
C CYS A 337 2.86 1.27 -8.46
N ARG A 338 3.31 0.96 -9.67
CA ARG A 338 4.01 1.95 -10.51
C ARG A 338 3.07 3.12 -10.85
N PRO A 339 3.54 4.39 -10.80
CA PRO A 339 2.67 5.57 -11.01
C PRO A 339 1.91 5.55 -12.33
N GLU A 340 2.54 5.10 -13.43
CA GLU A 340 1.90 5.01 -14.74
C GLU A 340 0.78 3.95 -14.79
N LYS A 341 0.86 2.90 -13.95
CA LYS A 341 -0.21 1.90 -13.82
C LYS A 341 -1.39 2.47 -13.03
N VAL A 342 -1.08 3.23 -11.96
CA VAL A 342 -2.09 3.94 -11.17
C VAL A 342 -2.83 4.95 -12.06
N SER A 343 -2.10 5.82 -12.78
CA SER A 343 -2.71 6.81 -13.68
C SER A 343 -3.63 6.15 -14.71
N ARG A 344 -3.15 5.05 -15.34
CA ARG A 344 -3.96 4.33 -16.33
C ARG A 344 -5.26 3.77 -15.75
N MET A 345 -5.24 3.27 -14.53
CA MET A 345 -6.44 2.78 -13.84
C MET A 345 -7.41 3.91 -13.51
N LEU A 346 -6.88 5.04 -13.01
CA LEU A 346 -7.67 6.23 -12.73
C LEU A 346 -8.32 6.79 -13.99
N ASP A 347 -7.56 6.92 -15.09
CA ASP A 347 -8.08 7.40 -16.38
C ASP A 347 -9.21 6.52 -16.90
N HIS A 348 -9.07 5.18 -16.78
CA HIS A 348 -10.13 4.26 -17.20
C HIS A 348 -11.42 4.48 -16.41
N PHE A 349 -11.34 4.54 -15.07
CA PHE A 349 -12.54 4.66 -14.23
C PHE A 349 -13.13 6.07 -14.22
N SER A 350 -12.33 7.10 -14.49
CA SER A 350 -12.83 8.47 -14.64
C SER A 350 -13.60 8.69 -15.93
N GLY A 351 -13.30 7.91 -16.95
CA GLY A 351 -14.05 7.93 -18.21
C GLY A 351 -15.43 7.25 -18.14
N LEU A 352 -15.75 6.58 -17.02
CA LEU A 352 -17.04 5.94 -16.83
C LEU A 352 -18.07 6.89 -16.18
N PRO A 353 -19.38 6.69 -16.40
CA PRO A 353 -20.43 7.49 -15.74
C PRO A 353 -20.29 7.50 -14.22
N ASP A 354 -20.80 8.56 -13.58
CA ASP A 354 -20.94 8.62 -12.11
C ASP A 354 -21.84 7.47 -11.60
N LEU A 355 -21.68 7.14 -10.30
CA LEU A 355 -22.45 6.06 -9.65
C LEU A 355 -23.88 6.48 -9.39
#